data_7a872fc8e69cf45451b27be6e4e7db1d
#
_entry.id   7a872fc8e69cf45451b27be6e4e7db1d
#
_cell.length_a   1.000
_cell.length_b   1.000
_cell.length_c   1.000
_cell.angle_alpha   90.00
_cell.angle_beta   90.00
_cell.angle_gamma   90.00
#
_symmetry.space_group_name_H-M   'P 1'
#
loop_
_entity.id
_entity.type
_entity.pdbx_description
1 polymer ?
#
loop_
_entity_poly.entity_id
_entity_poly.type
_entity_poly.pdbx_seq_one_letter_code
_entity_poly.pdbx_strand_id
1 'polypeptide(L)' 'EKARRLTSDIQELDSKIAMLKSKIKKETQFNKRMEMNIEIKKLEQKKKEIVGV' A
#
# COMPACT_ATOMS: atom_id res chain seq x y z
N GLU A 1 -5.24 6.08 -22.55
CA GLU A 1 -5.12 7.00 -21.43
C GLU A 1 -5.68 6.43 -20.14
N LYS A 2 -6.81 5.72 -20.22
CA LYS A 2 -7.34 5.03 -19.05
C LYS A 2 -6.35 4.00 -18.53
N ALA A 3 -5.66 3.32 -19.44
CA ALA A 3 -4.64 2.34 -19.06
C ALA A 3 -3.47 3.01 -18.34
N ARG A 4 -3.11 4.20 -18.78
CA ARG A 4 -2.04 4.96 -18.11
C ARG A 4 -2.42 5.33 -16.68
N ARG A 5 -3.66 5.77 -16.49
CA ARG A 5 -4.14 6.11 -15.15
C ARG A 5 -4.10 4.92 -14.22
N LEU A 6 -4.60 3.77 -14.69
CA LEU A 6 -4.60 2.55 -13.89
C LEU A 6 -3.18 2.13 -13.53
N THR A 7 -2.27 2.19 -14.49
CA THR A 7 -0.87 1.84 -14.25
C THR A 7 -0.25 2.78 -13.23
N SER A 8 -0.53 4.07 -13.36
CA SER A 8 0.00 5.08 -12.46
C SER A 8 -0.52 4.87 -11.05
N ASP A 9 -1.81 4.58 -10.91
CA ASP A 9 -2.41 4.33 -9.59
C ASP A 9 -1.82 3.10 -8.94
N ILE A 10 -1.62 2.02 -9.70
CA ILE A 10 -1.03 0.78 -9.19
C ILE A 10 0.40 1.04 -8.72
N GLN A 11 1.18 1.76 -9.52
CA GLN A 11 2.57 2.09 -9.16
C GLN A 11 2.62 2.92 -7.89
N GLU A 12 1.73 3.88 -7.75
CA GLU A 12 1.67 4.72 -6.56
C GLU A 12 1.32 3.90 -5.33
N LEU A 13 0.33 3.01 -5.45
CA LEU A 13 -0.04 2.13 -4.35
C LEU A 13 1.10 1.20 -3.97
N ASP A 14 1.76 0.62 -4.95
CA ASP A 14 2.91 -0.26 -4.72
C ASP A 14 4.02 0.47 -3.98
N SER A 15 4.31 1.71 -4.38
CA SER A 15 5.34 2.51 -3.73
C SER A 15 4.99 2.78 -2.27
N LYS A 16 3.74 3.12 -2.02
CA LYS A 16 3.27 3.38 -0.65
C LYS A 16 3.35 2.12 0.21
N ILE A 17 2.92 1.00 -0.34
CA ILE A 17 2.97 -0.28 0.36
C ILE A 17 4.42 -0.64 0.69
N ALA A 18 5.31 -0.50 -0.27
CA ALA A 18 6.72 -0.81 -0.07
C ALA A 18 7.33 0.08 1.01
N MET A 19 7.00 1.37 1.00
CA MET A 19 7.48 2.30 2.01
C MET A 19 7.00 1.91 3.41
N LEU A 20 5.73 1.59 3.53
CA LEU A 20 5.16 1.19 4.81
C LEU A 20 5.75 -0.12 5.30
N LYS A 21 5.95 -1.08 4.42
CA LYS A 21 6.57 -2.35 4.78
C LYS A 21 8.00 -2.14 5.28
N SER A 22 8.73 -1.23 4.67
CA SER A 22 10.08 -0.88 5.10
C SER A 22 10.06 -0.20 6.47
N LYS A 23 9.13 0.72 6.66
CA LYS A 23 9.01 1.43 7.93
C LYS A 23 8.61 0.49 9.07
N ILE A 24 7.70 -0.44 8.79
CA ILE A 24 7.22 -1.36 9.82
C ILE A 24 8.33 -2.25 10.34
N LYS A 25 9.29 -2.60 9.49
CA LYS A 25 10.44 -3.40 9.90
C LYS A 25 11.32 -2.67 10.89
N LYS A 26 11.37 -1.34 10.77
CA LYS A 26 12.20 -0.50 11.64
C LYS A 26 11.44 0.00 12.86
N GLU A 27 10.12 -0.13 12.86
CA GLU A 27 9.31 0.40 13.95
C GLU A 27 9.35 -0.54 15.14
N THR A 28 9.65 0.01 16.30
CA THR A 28 9.74 -0.74 17.55
C THR A 28 8.47 -0.66 18.38
N GLN A 29 7.67 0.39 18.19
CA GLN A 29 6.44 0.57 18.96
C GLN A 29 5.30 -0.26 18.35
N PHE A 30 4.71 -1.09 19.19
CA PHE A 30 3.65 -1.99 18.77
C PHE A 30 2.44 -1.26 18.16
N ASN A 31 2.02 -0.18 18.81
CA ASN A 31 0.86 0.59 18.34
C ASN A 31 1.09 1.13 16.94
N LYS A 32 2.29 1.65 16.69
CA LYS A 32 2.63 2.19 15.36
C LYS A 32 2.70 1.08 14.32
N ARG A 33 3.22 -0.07 14.71
CA ARG A 33 3.27 -1.22 13.82
C ARG A 33 1.86 -1.67 13.42
N MET A 34 0.94 -1.67 14.38
CA MET A 34 -0.46 -2.00 14.09
C MET A 34 -1.08 -1.03 13.11
N GLU A 35 -0.87 0.27 13.32
CA GLU A 35 -1.39 1.29 12.43
C GLU A 35 -0.85 1.12 11.01
N MET A 36 0.45 0.85 10.90
CA MET A 36 1.08 0.61 9.60
C MET A 36 0.52 -0.63 8.92
N ASN A 37 0.30 -1.69 9.70
CA ASN A 37 -0.30 -2.91 9.17
C ASN A 37 -1.68 -2.66 8.60
N ILE A 38 -2.50 -1.91 9.32
CA ILE A 38 -3.84 -1.57 8.87
C ILE A 38 -3.77 -0.77 7.57
N GLU A 39 -2.86 0.19 7.53
CA GLU A 39 -2.66 1.02 6.35
C GLU A 39 -2.23 0.18 5.15
N ILE A 40 -1.28 -0.73 5.35
CA ILE A 40 -0.82 -1.62 4.30
C ILE A 40 -1.99 -2.46 3.76
N LYS A 41 -2.79 -3.01 4.65
CA LYS A 41 -3.94 -3.83 4.24
C LYS A 41 -4.95 -3.02 3.43
N LYS A 42 -5.20 -1.77 3.83
CA LYS A 42 -6.10 -0.90 3.09
C LYS A 42 -5.58 -0.61 1.69
N LEU A 43 -4.29 -0.36 1.59
CA LEU A 43 -3.66 -0.09 0.30
C LEU A 43 -3.65 -1.33 -0.59
N GLU A 44 -3.38 -2.48 -0.01
CA GLU A 44 -3.43 -3.75 -0.73
C GLU A 44 -4.84 -4.05 -1.24
N GLN A 45 -5.83 -3.73 -0.42
CA GLN A 45 -7.24 -3.90 -0.80
C GLN A 45 -7.59 -3.01 -1.99
N LYS A 46 -7.17 -1.75 -1.95
CA LYS A 46 -7.38 -0.83 -3.06
C LYS A 46 -6.73 -1.33 -4.33
N LYS A 47 -5.49 -1.79 -4.21
CA LYS A 47 -4.77 -2.33 -5.35
C LYS A 47 -5.50 -3.54 -5.94
N LYS A 48 -5.99 -4.40 -5.08
CA LYS A 48 -6.72 -5.58 -5.50
C LYS A 48 -8.00 -5.22 -6.24
N GLU A 49 -8.69 -4.20 -5.77
CA GLU A 49 -9.91 -3.73 -6.42
C GLU A 49 -9.62 -3.20 -7.82
N ILE A 50 -8.54 -2.47 -7.98
CA ILE A 50 -8.15 -1.92 -9.28
C ILE A 50 -7.77 -3.05 -10.23
N VAL A 51 -6.95 -3.98 -9.77
CA VAL A 51 -6.46 -5.08 -10.60
C VAL A 51 -7.55 -6.11 -10.86
N GLY A 52 -8.43 -6.31 -9.89
CA GLY A 52 -9.49 -7.30 -9.96
C GLY A 52 -10.62 -6.96 -10.93
N VAL A 53 -10.66 -5.72 -11.40
CA VAL A 53 -11.65 -5.29 -12.38
C VAL A 53 -11.14 -5.56 -13.78
#